data_5bf05b75700a014ec6c71a6a79271cde
#
_entry.id   5bf05b75700a014ec6c71a6a79271cde
#
_cell.length_a   1.000
_cell.length_b   1.000
_cell.length_c   1.000
_cell.angle_alpha   90.00
_cell.angle_beta   90.00
_cell.angle_gamma   90.00
#
_symmetry.space_group_name_H-M   'P 1'
#
loop_
_entity.id
_entity.type
_entity.pdbx_description
1 polymer ?
#
loop_
_entity_poly.entity_id
_entity_poly.type
_entity_poly.pdbx_seq_one_letter_code
_entity_poly.pdbx_strand_id
1 'polypeptide(L)'
;MPAAAVPPGGFLLNPAALNGERIADVMIYLENPATDGDRNQHFQQQIAAAFAVTTGDSYSPLLLNRGLQQVTQLEFVETAQYKLYEVQIPGEVVVVLSVRLTAEPLTAPQATGLFVTGDWREFSNLYTSDRATAVAILRGGLSSFSSENSWFSNAPLFTQGNPLALDPAGPGTYSWIDSYLEFGVAGITQVDTLPLYVYGGVSNILSTTLQPDLFESDNRIFSDIEDLYAGLVYGYRTDNSRFGLNLSVGRQDYRISNGMLFANGAGNGGDRAAILSNPRTAFENTAIGRVRWNNFRLEGFYLDPNELSILDTQTRFVGANLEYNDSQSVQLGLSYITVPSSDASYFTLTETFSREGLNVMYPRVRFTNPLGIDGLWLQGEYAHQWNDDFDMAANAAWGQIGYTMQALPWAPSLSYRYAYFSGDNPSTSTFERFDPLLSGGSPDTWIQGTNLVKLYQNSNLITHQAVLRLRPSQRFDLSLQYIHLTAPQLNNLGATQALSFLESSEIGQEITLTGRYNLSRNFLVYASGSVAFPGAALQEVVDKNPGPWCFLQLSFLMNF
;
A
#
# COMPACT_ATOMS: atom_id res chain seq x y z
N MET A 1 -34.24 -1.63 0.01
CA MET A 1 -33.32 -1.55 -1.15
C MET A 1 -32.70 -2.93 -1.28
N PRO A 2 -32.72 -3.62 -2.42
CA PRO A 2 -31.90 -4.80 -2.59
C PRO A 2 -30.45 -4.37 -2.42
N ALA A 3 -29.70 -5.09 -1.58
CA ALA A 3 -28.27 -4.83 -1.40
C ALA A 3 -27.59 -5.00 -2.77
N ALA A 4 -26.75 -4.05 -3.16
CA ALA A 4 -25.88 -4.22 -4.34
C ALA A 4 -25.17 -5.57 -4.21
N ALA A 5 -25.06 -6.32 -5.31
CA ALA A 5 -24.38 -7.60 -5.30
C ALA A 5 -22.95 -7.39 -4.76
N VAL A 6 -22.66 -8.02 -3.64
CA VAL A 6 -21.32 -7.95 -3.02
C VAL A 6 -20.61 -9.23 -3.40
N PRO A 7 -19.34 -9.14 -3.85
CA PRO A 7 -18.54 -10.34 -4.08
C PRO A 7 -18.51 -11.22 -2.83
N PRO A 8 -18.56 -12.54 -2.95
CA PRO A 8 -18.44 -13.44 -1.81
C PRO A 8 -17.18 -13.11 -0.99
N GLY A 9 -17.35 -12.84 0.30
CA GLY A 9 -16.24 -12.45 1.19
C GLY A 9 -15.68 -11.05 0.98
N GLY A 10 -16.26 -10.23 0.10
CA GLY A 10 -15.79 -8.88 -0.21
C GLY A 10 -15.98 -7.89 0.93
N PHE A 11 -14.98 -7.07 1.19
CA PHE A 11 -14.98 -5.95 2.13
C PHE A 11 -14.89 -4.63 1.37
N LEU A 12 -15.71 -3.65 1.74
CA LEU A 12 -15.71 -2.34 1.09
C LEU A 12 -14.41 -1.60 1.39
N LEU A 13 -13.70 -1.17 0.35
CA LEU A 13 -12.42 -0.48 0.47
C LEU A 13 -12.53 1.02 0.29
N ASN A 14 -11.63 1.74 0.95
CA ASN A 14 -11.39 3.15 0.68
C ASN A 14 -10.43 3.28 -0.51
N PRO A 15 -10.77 4.04 -1.56
CA PRO A 15 -9.93 4.22 -2.74
C PRO A 15 -8.52 4.75 -2.47
N ALA A 16 -8.31 5.47 -1.36
CA ALA A 16 -7.01 6.06 -1.01
C ALA A 16 -5.86 5.04 -0.88
N ALA A 17 -6.19 3.78 -0.57
CA ALA A 17 -5.20 2.74 -0.29
C ALA A 17 -4.84 1.88 -1.51
N LEU A 18 -5.41 2.13 -2.68
CA LEU A 18 -5.52 1.13 -3.76
C LEU A 18 -4.82 1.50 -5.07
N ASN A 19 -4.08 2.60 -5.11
CA ASN A 19 -3.47 3.04 -6.37
C ASN A 19 -2.49 1.98 -6.91
N GLY A 20 -2.73 1.55 -8.14
CA GLY A 20 -1.93 0.52 -8.82
C GLY A 20 -2.32 -0.93 -8.52
N GLU A 21 -3.26 -1.20 -7.61
CA GLU A 21 -3.76 -2.55 -7.35
C GLU A 21 -4.56 -3.10 -8.54
N ARG A 22 -4.69 -4.42 -8.58
CA ARG A 22 -5.30 -5.08 -9.72
C ARG A 22 -6.81 -5.21 -9.55
N ILE A 23 -7.56 -4.92 -10.61
CA ILE A 23 -8.99 -5.19 -10.68
C ILE A 23 -9.19 -6.69 -10.95
N ALA A 24 -9.63 -7.43 -9.94
CA ALA A 24 -9.90 -8.86 -10.04
C ALA A 24 -11.17 -9.14 -10.84
N ASP A 25 -12.20 -8.31 -10.68
CA ASP A 25 -13.45 -8.44 -11.43
C ASP A 25 -14.18 -7.09 -11.52
N VAL A 26 -15.03 -6.94 -12.55
CA VAL A 26 -15.95 -5.82 -12.71
C VAL A 26 -17.36 -6.36 -12.81
N MET A 27 -18.14 -6.18 -11.74
CA MET A 27 -19.53 -6.62 -11.64
C MET A 27 -20.48 -5.47 -11.95
N ILE A 28 -21.39 -5.66 -12.90
CA ILE A 28 -22.41 -4.67 -13.25
C ILE A 28 -23.74 -5.10 -12.64
N TYR A 29 -24.26 -4.29 -11.74
CA TYR A 29 -25.53 -4.48 -11.06
C TYR A 29 -26.55 -3.44 -11.50
N LEU A 30 -27.69 -3.89 -12.01
CA LEU A 30 -28.82 -3.03 -12.34
C LEU A 30 -29.73 -2.91 -11.10
N GLU A 31 -29.90 -1.70 -10.57
CA GLU A 31 -30.71 -1.45 -9.37
C GLU A 31 -32.22 -1.66 -9.62
N ASN A 32 -32.66 -1.41 -10.84
CA ASN A 32 -34.05 -1.55 -11.30
C ASN A 32 -34.08 -2.23 -12.67
N PRO A 33 -33.77 -3.55 -12.74
CA PRO A 33 -33.70 -4.26 -14.00
C PRO A 33 -35.07 -4.27 -14.71
N ALA A 34 -35.06 -4.24 -16.04
CA ALA A 34 -36.27 -4.43 -16.84
C ALA A 34 -36.84 -5.86 -16.61
N THR A 35 -38.12 -6.03 -16.88
CA THR A 35 -38.77 -7.35 -16.80
C THR A 35 -38.25 -8.32 -17.85
N ASP A 36 -37.67 -7.84 -18.93
CA ASP A 36 -37.08 -8.61 -20.02
C ASP A 36 -35.58 -8.88 -19.75
N GLY A 37 -35.22 -10.16 -19.61
CA GLY A 37 -33.85 -10.59 -19.32
C GLY A 37 -32.87 -10.30 -20.45
N ASP A 38 -33.28 -10.44 -21.72
CA ASP A 38 -32.44 -10.19 -22.89
C ASP A 38 -32.10 -8.69 -22.99
N ARG A 39 -33.07 -7.84 -22.66
CA ARG A 39 -32.87 -6.38 -22.60
C ARG A 39 -31.88 -5.99 -21.49
N ASN A 40 -31.97 -6.62 -20.33
CA ASN A 40 -31.01 -6.39 -19.25
C ASN A 40 -29.59 -6.80 -19.65
N GLN A 41 -29.43 -7.93 -20.33
CA GLN A 41 -28.15 -8.37 -20.84
C GLN A 41 -27.57 -7.38 -21.85
N HIS A 42 -28.41 -6.84 -22.74
CA HIS A 42 -28.00 -5.82 -23.70
C HIS A 42 -27.56 -4.52 -23.00
N PHE A 43 -28.29 -4.06 -21.98
CA PHE A 43 -27.90 -2.91 -21.18
C PHE A 43 -26.55 -3.14 -20.47
N GLN A 44 -26.37 -4.30 -19.85
CA GLN A 44 -25.11 -4.63 -19.20
C GLN A 44 -23.92 -4.65 -20.18
N GLN A 45 -24.12 -5.13 -21.41
CA GLN A 45 -23.08 -5.11 -22.45
C GLN A 45 -22.72 -3.67 -22.85
N GLN A 46 -23.71 -2.81 -23.05
CA GLN A 46 -23.47 -1.39 -23.37
C GLN A 46 -22.79 -0.64 -22.21
N ILE A 47 -23.22 -0.89 -20.98
CA ILE A 47 -22.62 -0.33 -19.78
C ILE A 47 -21.16 -0.81 -19.67
N ALA A 48 -20.88 -2.10 -19.88
CA ALA A 48 -19.53 -2.63 -19.85
C ALA A 48 -18.62 -2.00 -20.92
N ALA A 49 -19.16 -1.79 -22.12
CA ALA A 49 -18.44 -1.13 -23.21
C ALA A 49 -18.14 0.34 -22.91
N ALA A 50 -19.09 1.08 -22.33
CA ALA A 50 -18.94 2.48 -21.95
C ALA A 50 -17.98 2.63 -20.75
N PHE A 51 -18.08 1.75 -19.75
CA PHE A 51 -17.21 1.78 -18.59
C PHE A 51 -15.74 1.52 -18.95
N ALA A 52 -15.50 0.72 -19.97
CA ALA A 52 -14.19 0.43 -20.57
C ALA A 52 -13.09 -0.08 -19.61
N VAL A 53 -13.40 -0.25 -18.32
CA VAL A 53 -12.53 -0.87 -17.32
C VAL A 53 -12.90 -2.34 -17.19
N THR A 54 -11.92 -3.20 -17.15
CA THR A 54 -12.13 -4.64 -17.20
C THR A 54 -11.28 -5.39 -16.19
N THR A 55 -11.71 -6.62 -15.88
CA THR A 55 -10.94 -7.58 -15.10
C THR A 55 -9.49 -7.60 -15.55
N GLY A 56 -8.61 -7.49 -14.60
CA GLY A 56 -7.19 -7.49 -14.81
C GLY A 56 -6.57 -6.11 -15.07
N ASP A 57 -7.31 -5.02 -15.17
CA ASP A 57 -6.73 -3.67 -15.25
C ASP A 57 -6.15 -3.24 -13.90
N SER A 58 -5.13 -2.39 -13.91
CA SER A 58 -4.67 -1.76 -12.69
C SER A 58 -5.69 -0.72 -12.24
N TYR A 59 -5.97 -0.70 -10.94
CA TYR A 59 -6.83 0.32 -10.38
C TYR A 59 -6.25 1.72 -10.63
N SER A 60 -7.06 2.56 -11.22
CA SER A 60 -6.77 3.97 -11.43
C SER A 60 -8.07 4.76 -11.20
N PRO A 61 -8.12 5.65 -10.19
CA PRO A 61 -9.29 6.50 -9.94
C PRO A 61 -9.69 7.30 -11.18
N LEU A 62 -8.73 7.79 -11.96
CA LEU A 62 -8.97 8.55 -13.17
C LEU A 62 -9.71 7.73 -14.23
N LEU A 63 -9.26 6.49 -14.48
CA LEU A 63 -9.88 5.61 -15.47
C LEU A 63 -11.27 5.16 -15.02
N LEU A 64 -11.46 4.83 -13.73
CA LEU A 64 -12.76 4.46 -13.20
C LEU A 64 -13.76 5.61 -13.23
N ASN A 65 -13.36 6.81 -12.83
CA ASN A 65 -14.21 8.00 -12.87
C ASN A 65 -14.58 8.36 -14.31
N ARG A 66 -13.63 8.26 -15.26
CA ARG A 66 -13.92 8.44 -16.68
C ARG A 66 -14.94 7.42 -17.18
N GLY A 67 -14.73 6.14 -16.89
CA GLY A 67 -15.67 5.09 -17.26
C GLY A 67 -17.05 5.31 -16.68
N LEU A 68 -17.14 5.70 -15.40
CA LEU A 68 -18.40 6.04 -14.75
C LEU A 68 -19.14 7.18 -15.46
N GLN A 69 -18.42 8.22 -15.85
CA GLN A 69 -19.01 9.34 -16.60
C GLN A 69 -19.54 8.91 -17.96
N GLN A 70 -18.81 8.06 -18.69
CA GLN A 70 -19.28 7.51 -19.96
C GLN A 70 -20.55 6.67 -19.78
N VAL A 71 -20.65 5.90 -18.69
CA VAL A 71 -21.86 5.15 -18.36
C VAL A 71 -23.04 6.08 -18.07
N THR A 72 -22.82 7.16 -17.34
CA THR A 72 -23.90 8.15 -17.03
C THR A 72 -24.37 8.92 -18.26
N GLN A 73 -23.64 8.91 -19.36
CA GLN A 73 -24.05 9.53 -20.63
C GLN A 73 -24.92 8.61 -21.51
N LEU A 74 -25.08 7.34 -21.14
CA LEU A 74 -25.97 6.43 -21.85
C LEU A 74 -27.42 6.85 -21.62
N GLU A 75 -28.20 7.01 -22.71
CA GLU A 75 -29.59 7.51 -22.69
C GLU A 75 -30.52 6.77 -21.71
N PHE A 76 -30.25 5.49 -21.48
CA PHE A 76 -31.03 4.63 -20.60
C PHE A 76 -30.51 4.58 -19.14
N VAL A 77 -29.50 5.38 -18.77
CA VAL A 77 -28.93 5.43 -17.42
C VAL A 77 -29.41 6.68 -16.70
N GLU A 78 -30.10 6.52 -15.59
CA GLU A 78 -30.49 7.59 -14.68
C GLU A 78 -29.35 7.99 -13.75
N THR A 79 -28.75 6.99 -13.11
CA THR A 79 -27.59 7.17 -12.22
C THR A 79 -26.67 5.96 -12.27
N ALA A 80 -25.38 6.21 -12.09
CA ALA A 80 -24.39 5.14 -11.92
C ALA A 80 -23.42 5.48 -10.80
N GLN A 81 -22.97 4.48 -10.07
CA GLN A 81 -21.95 4.59 -9.03
C GLN A 81 -21.14 3.30 -8.94
N TYR A 82 -19.87 3.39 -8.57
CA TYR A 82 -19.10 2.20 -8.29
C TYR A 82 -18.69 2.12 -6.82
N LYS A 83 -18.45 0.89 -6.37
CA LYS A 83 -17.87 0.57 -5.06
C LYS A 83 -16.72 -0.41 -5.26
N LEU A 84 -15.71 -0.30 -4.41
CA LEU A 84 -14.53 -1.15 -4.42
C LEU A 84 -14.62 -2.12 -3.26
N TYR A 85 -14.41 -3.39 -3.53
CA TYR A 85 -14.38 -4.43 -2.53
C TYR A 85 -13.07 -5.18 -2.60
N GLU A 86 -12.42 -5.38 -1.46
CA GLU A 86 -11.36 -6.35 -1.33
C GLU A 86 -11.97 -7.75 -1.41
N VAL A 87 -11.39 -8.60 -2.21
CA VAL A 87 -11.71 -10.03 -2.21
C VAL A 87 -10.80 -10.77 -1.22
N GLN A 88 -10.86 -12.08 -1.21
CA GLN A 88 -10.04 -12.91 -0.28
C GLN A 88 -8.54 -12.69 -0.45
N ILE A 89 -8.13 -12.10 -1.55
CA ILE A 89 -6.75 -11.85 -1.93
C ILE A 89 -6.43 -10.39 -1.59
N PRO A 90 -5.57 -10.11 -0.59
CA PRO A 90 -5.07 -8.75 -0.37
C PRO A 90 -4.33 -8.22 -1.61
N GLY A 91 -4.58 -6.98 -2.00
CA GLY A 91 -3.99 -6.37 -3.20
C GLY A 91 -4.79 -6.57 -4.48
N GLU A 92 -5.96 -7.21 -4.40
CA GLU A 92 -6.94 -7.25 -5.48
C GLU A 92 -8.24 -6.58 -5.09
N VAL A 93 -8.85 -5.89 -6.04
CA VAL A 93 -10.11 -5.19 -5.85
C VAL A 93 -11.16 -5.67 -6.86
N VAL A 94 -12.39 -5.80 -6.41
CA VAL A 94 -13.55 -5.95 -7.29
C VAL A 94 -14.28 -4.63 -7.38
N VAL A 95 -14.54 -4.20 -8.61
CA VAL A 95 -15.35 -3.03 -8.90
C VAL A 95 -16.80 -3.48 -9.07
N VAL A 96 -17.70 -3.03 -8.20
CA VAL A 96 -19.14 -3.23 -8.35
C VAL A 96 -19.74 -1.93 -8.87
N LEU A 97 -20.12 -1.90 -10.13
CA LEU A 97 -20.80 -0.79 -10.78
C LEU A 97 -22.33 -0.97 -10.62
N SER A 98 -22.94 -0.12 -9.81
CA SER A 98 -24.40 -0.09 -9.62
C SER A 98 -24.99 0.96 -10.54
N VAL A 99 -25.92 0.55 -11.40
CA VAL A 99 -26.55 1.41 -12.39
C VAL A 99 -28.06 1.37 -12.22
N ARG A 100 -28.69 2.53 -12.15
CA ARG A 100 -30.14 2.69 -12.20
C ARG A 100 -30.52 3.08 -13.62
N LEU A 101 -31.48 2.34 -14.19
CA LEU A 101 -32.00 2.58 -15.52
C LEU A 101 -33.13 3.62 -15.47
N THR A 102 -33.23 4.47 -16.51
CA THR A 102 -34.37 5.37 -16.70
C THR A 102 -35.62 4.59 -17.06
N ALA A 103 -36.77 5.02 -16.57
CA ALA A 103 -38.08 4.40 -16.94
C ALA A 103 -38.44 4.65 -18.41
N GLU A 104 -37.95 5.77 -18.99
CA GLU A 104 -38.07 6.15 -20.41
C GLU A 104 -36.76 6.78 -20.88
N PRO A 105 -36.36 6.62 -22.16
CA PRO A 105 -35.17 7.25 -22.68
C PRO A 105 -35.28 8.78 -22.63
N LEU A 106 -34.50 9.40 -21.73
CA LEU A 106 -34.36 10.85 -21.68
C LEU A 106 -33.20 11.24 -22.60
N THR A 107 -33.47 12.16 -23.53
CA THR A 107 -32.42 12.90 -24.22
C THR A 107 -31.81 13.89 -23.22
N ALA A 108 -30.86 13.45 -22.41
CA ALA A 108 -30.13 14.36 -21.55
C ALA A 108 -29.13 15.16 -22.39
N PRO A 109 -29.04 16.49 -22.22
CA PRO A 109 -27.97 17.25 -22.83
C PRO A 109 -26.62 16.75 -22.33
N GLN A 110 -25.70 16.48 -23.24
CA GLN A 110 -24.31 16.15 -22.88
C GLN A 110 -23.72 17.33 -22.12
N ALA A 111 -23.39 17.10 -20.86
CA ALA A 111 -22.68 18.10 -20.06
C ALA A 111 -21.23 18.15 -20.52
N THR A 112 -20.87 19.15 -21.27
CA THR A 112 -19.50 19.44 -21.68
C THR A 112 -19.05 20.75 -21.04
N GLY A 113 -17.80 20.74 -20.54
CA GLY A 113 -17.19 21.94 -19.98
C GLY A 113 -16.83 21.83 -18.50
N LEU A 114 -16.30 22.91 -17.96
CA LEU A 114 -15.96 23.03 -16.56
C LEU A 114 -17.22 23.16 -15.72
N PHE A 115 -17.39 22.31 -14.71
CA PHE A 115 -18.49 22.41 -13.76
C PHE A 115 -18.04 22.11 -12.32
N VAL A 116 -18.72 22.74 -11.40
CA VAL A 116 -18.63 22.42 -9.96
C VAL A 116 -20.02 21.95 -9.56
N THR A 117 -20.12 20.70 -9.11
CA THR A 117 -21.40 20.14 -8.70
C THR A 117 -21.72 20.51 -7.26
N GLY A 118 -22.99 20.62 -6.94
CA GLY A 118 -23.46 20.79 -5.56
C GLY A 118 -23.44 19.49 -4.76
N ASP A 119 -23.23 18.34 -5.40
CA ASP A 119 -23.11 17.04 -4.70
C ASP A 119 -21.65 16.78 -4.33
N TRP A 120 -21.40 16.68 -3.03
CA TRP A 120 -20.09 16.37 -2.50
C TRP A 120 -19.49 15.06 -3.04
N ARG A 121 -20.31 14.12 -3.53
CA ARG A 121 -19.88 12.87 -4.15
C ARG A 121 -19.23 13.07 -5.52
N GLU A 122 -19.55 14.18 -6.16
CA GLU A 122 -19.02 14.57 -7.47
C GLU A 122 -18.00 15.71 -7.35
N PHE A 123 -17.63 16.08 -6.14
CA PHE A 123 -16.71 17.19 -5.85
C PHE A 123 -15.40 17.08 -6.62
N SER A 124 -14.89 15.87 -6.84
CA SER A 124 -13.65 15.66 -7.56
C SER A 124 -13.71 15.97 -9.06
N ASN A 125 -14.91 16.05 -9.67
CA ASN A 125 -15.03 16.31 -11.10
C ASN A 125 -14.97 17.81 -11.40
N LEU A 126 -13.90 18.24 -12.07
CA LEU A 126 -13.70 19.62 -12.49
C LEU A 126 -14.11 19.86 -13.94
N TYR A 127 -13.88 18.89 -14.81
CA TYR A 127 -14.17 18.98 -16.24
C TYR A 127 -14.46 17.60 -16.81
N THR A 128 -15.44 17.53 -17.69
CA THR A 128 -15.78 16.32 -18.44
C THR A 128 -16.20 16.69 -19.86
N SER A 129 -15.68 15.92 -20.82
CA SER A 129 -16.11 15.93 -22.22
C SER A 129 -15.97 14.52 -22.79
N ASP A 130 -16.41 14.32 -24.04
CA ASP A 130 -16.28 13.04 -24.73
C ASP A 130 -14.84 12.50 -24.77
N ARG A 131 -13.85 13.42 -24.76
CA ARG A 131 -12.43 13.06 -24.92
C ARG A 131 -11.57 13.29 -23.69
N ALA A 132 -12.00 14.13 -22.77
CA ALA A 132 -11.17 14.56 -21.65
C ALA A 132 -11.93 14.56 -20.32
N THR A 133 -11.20 14.24 -19.26
CA THR A 133 -11.69 14.35 -17.87
C THR A 133 -10.59 14.98 -17.03
N ALA A 134 -10.95 15.95 -16.19
CA ALA A 134 -10.10 16.50 -15.17
C ALA A 134 -10.79 16.41 -13.81
N VAL A 135 -10.01 16.07 -12.79
CA VAL A 135 -10.51 15.89 -11.42
C VAL A 135 -9.67 16.71 -10.45
N ALA A 136 -10.28 17.17 -9.37
CA ALA A 136 -9.55 17.65 -8.20
C ALA A 136 -9.02 16.45 -7.42
N ILE A 137 -7.82 16.59 -6.87
CA ILE A 137 -7.26 15.71 -5.85
C ILE A 137 -7.48 16.39 -4.52
N LEU A 138 -8.13 15.70 -3.59
CA LEU A 138 -8.28 16.14 -2.22
C LEU A 138 -8.16 14.92 -1.31
N ARG A 139 -6.99 14.74 -0.70
CA ARG A 139 -6.72 13.71 0.31
C ARG A 139 -6.41 14.38 1.63
N GLY A 140 -6.86 13.81 2.74
CA GLY A 140 -6.53 14.35 4.04
C GLY A 140 -6.64 13.31 5.14
N GLY A 141 -5.95 13.56 6.22
CA GLY A 141 -5.97 12.74 7.41
C GLY A 141 -5.81 13.56 8.67
N LEU A 142 -6.52 13.13 9.69
CA LEU A 142 -6.36 13.57 11.06
C LEU A 142 -6.19 12.34 11.92
N SER A 143 -5.04 12.20 12.57
CA SER A 143 -4.69 11.05 13.38
C SER A 143 -4.27 11.48 14.77
N SER A 144 -4.86 10.88 15.79
CA SER A 144 -4.45 11.02 17.17
C SER A 144 -3.73 9.75 17.60
N PHE A 145 -2.60 9.93 18.24
CA PHE A 145 -1.76 8.86 18.74
C PHE A 145 -1.55 9.01 20.24
N SER A 146 -1.40 7.89 20.92
CA SER A 146 -0.96 7.84 22.30
C SER A 146 -0.02 6.65 22.49
N SER A 147 1.10 6.89 23.10
CA SER A 147 2.12 5.87 23.38
C SER A 147 2.49 5.91 24.85
N GLU A 148 2.39 4.78 25.51
CA GLU A 148 2.79 4.62 26.90
C GLU A 148 3.98 3.69 26.99
N ASN A 149 5.00 4.12 27.72
CA ASN A 149 6.22 3.36 27.94
C ASN A 149 6.95 3.00 26.64
N SER A 150 6.99 3.95 25.70
CA SER A 150 7.79 3.81 24.47
C SER A 150 9.26 3.72 24.81
N TRP A 151 9.89 2.62 24.42
CA TRP A 151 11.30 2.44 24.69
C TRP A 151 12.19 3.39 23.90
N PHE A 152 11.78 3.84 22.72
CA PHE A 152 12.58 4.79 21.94
C PHE A 152 12.65 6.19 22.53
N SER A 153 11.54 6.71 22.98
CA SER A 153 11.44 8.09 23.47
C SER A 153 12.02 8.25 24.87
N ASN A 154 12.51 7.17 25.45
CA ASN A 154 13.08 7.15 26.79
C ASN A 154 14.58 6.86 26.73
N ALA A 155 15.35 7.86 26.34
CA ALA A 155 16.81 7.76 26.21
C ALA A 155 17.51 7.14 27.43
N PRO A 156 17.11 7.41 28.70
CA PRO A 156 17.70 6.76 29.86
C PRO A 156 17.47 5.26 29.96
N LEU A 157 16.47 4.69 29.28
CA LEU A 157 16.27 3.24 29.24
C LEU A 157 17.32 2.52 28.41
N PHE A 158 17.97 3.19 27.46
CA PHE A 158 19.02 2.58 26.65
C PHE A 158 20.37 2.82 27.27
N THR A 159 21.15 1.79 27.46
CA THR A 159 22.50 1.86 28.08
C THR A 159 23.48 2.74 27.31
N GLN A 160 23.24 2.95 26.02
CA GLN A 160 24.06 3.74 25.11
C GLN A 160 23.33 4.96 24.52
N GLY A 161 22.21 5.37 25.11
CA GLY A 161 21.33 6.41 24.64
C GLY A 161 20.21 5.93 23.72
N ASN A 162 19.25 6.80 23.43
CA ASN A 162 18.14 6.45 22.53
C ASN A 162 18.65 6.35 21.08
N PRO A 163 18.53 5.16 20.45
CA PRO A 163 19.14 4.95 19.14
C PRO A 163 18.39 5.57 17.97
N LEU A 164 17.13 5.99 18.16
CA LEU A 164 16.23 6.36 17.06
C LEU A 164 15.70 7.79 17.15
N ALA A 165 15.64 8.36 18.34
CA ALA A 165 15.10 9.69 18.51
C ALA A 165 16.16 10.76 18.35
N LEU A 166 15.90 11.77 17.55
CA LEU A 166 16.77 12.94 17.37
C LEU A 166 16.62 13.88 18.57
N ASP A 167 15.40 14.15 19.00
CA ASP A 167 15.07 14.99 20.15
C ASP A 167 13.84 14.43 20.89
N PRO A 168 14.03 13.32 21.65
CA PRO A 168 12.92 12.61 22.27
C PRO A 168 12.27 13.44 23.38
N ALA A 169 10.96 13.31 23.49
CA ALA A 169 10.17 14.01 24.50
C ALA A 169 10.45 13.61 25.96
N GLY A 170 11.17 12.49 26.18
CA GLY A 170 11.50 11.97 27.51
C GLY A 170 10.64 10.75 27.90
N PRO A 171 10.71 10.24 29.14
CA PRO A 171 9.96 9.05 29.58
C PRO A 171 8.48 9.36 29.86
N GLY A 172 7.62 8.39 29.63
CA GLY A 172 6.22 8.45 30.05
C GLY A 172 5.20 8.20 28.95
N THR A 173 4.03 8.83 29.07
CA THR A 173 2.96 8.77 28.09
C THR A 173 3.00 9.99 27.20
N TYR A 174 3.02 9.77 25.91
CA TYR A 174 2.96 10.81 24.89
C TYR A 174 1.67 10.72 24.12
N SER A 175 1.11 11.88 23.79
CA SER A 175 -0.04 11.97 22.91
C SER A 175 0.18 13.13 21.95
N TRP A 176 0.01 12.86 20.65
CA TRP A 176 0.19 13.85 19.61
C TRP A 176 -0.85 13.71 18.51
N ILE A 177 -0.89 14.68 17.65
CA ILE A 177 -1.79 14.71 16.50
C ILE A 177 -0.94 14.92 15.25
N ASP A 178 -1.06 13.99 14.30
CA ASP A 178 -0.64 14.21 12.93
C ASP A 178 -1.85 14.64 12.10
N SER A 179 -1.65 15.60 11.22
CA SER A 179 -2.63 15.89 10.19
C SER A 179 -1.95 16.16 8.85
N TYR A 180 -2.67 15.91 7.78
CA TYR A 180 -2.23 16.28 6.44
C TYR A 180 -3.40 16.64 5.56
N LEU A 181 -3.11 17.47 4.57
CA LEU A 181 -4.03 17.81 3.49
C LEU A 181 -3.24 17.88 2.19
N GLU A 182 -3.62 17.03 1.25
CA GLU A 182 -3.15 17.08 -0.13
C GLU A 182 -4.25 17.62 -1.02
N PHE A 183 -3.88 18.51 -1.91
CA PHE A 183 -4.76 19.11 -2.89
C PHE A 183 -4.05 19.27 -4.23
N GLY A 184 -4.79 19.05 -5.30
CA GLY A 184 -4.22 19.10 -6.64
C GLY A 184 -5.24 18.90 -7.73
N VAL A 185 -4.72 18.67 -8.93
CA VAL A 185 -5.52 18.37 -10.11
C VAL A 185 -4.85 17.27 -10.92
N ALA A 186 -5.67 16.41 -11.50
CA ALA A 186 -5.20 15.43 -12.47
C ALA A 186 -6.17 15.33 -13.64
N GLY A 187 -5.67 14.91 -14.79
CA GLY A 187 -6.49 14.80 -15.98
C GLY A 187 -5.98 13.79 -16.98
N ILE A 188 -6.90 13.37 -17.85
CA ILE A 188 -6.64 12.47 -18.95
C ILE A 188 -7.40 12.95 -20.18
N THR A 189 -6.75 12.91 -21.35
CA THR A 189 -7.37 13.27 -22.61
C THR A 189 -7.01 12.28 -23.70
N GLN A 190 -7.99 11.96 -24.56
CA GLN A 190 -7.78 11.13 -25.73
C GLN A 190 -7.14 11.94 -26.86
N VAL A 191 -6.16 11.35 -27.53
CA VAL A 191 -5.51 11.96 -28.70
C VAL A 191 -6.32 11.62 -29.94
N ASP A 192 -7.03 12.61 -30.44
CA ASP A 192 -7.92 12.49 -31.60
C ASP A 192 -8.92 11.31 -31.45
N THR A 193 -9.00 10.42 -32.42
CA THR A 193 -9.82 9.21 -32.43
C THR A 193 -9.01 7.94 -32.12
N LEU A 194 -7.74 8.08 -31.77
CA LEU A 194 -6.85 6.96 -31.46
C LEU A 194 -7.15 6.43 -30.04
N PRO A 195 -6.92 5.13 -29.78
CA PRO A 195 -6.96 4.57 -28.43
C PRO A 195 -5.70 4.95 -27.64
N LEU A 196 -5.25 6.20 -27.79
CA LEU A 196 -4.10 6.80 -27.15
C LEU A 196 -4.57 7.94 -26.25
N TYR A 197 -4.13 7.94 -25.02
CA TYR A 197 -4.47 8.97 -24.05
C TYR A 197 -3.20 9.59 -23.48
N VAL A 198 -3.24 10.90 -23.25
CA VAL A 198 -2.25 11.64 -22.46
C VAL A 198 -2.87 11.91 -21.09
N TYR A 199 -2.11 11.70 -20.03
CA TYR A 199 -2.57 11.97 -18.68
C TYR A 199 -1.47 12.62 -17.85
N GLY A 200 -1.86 13.24 -16.73
CA GLY A 200 -0.91 13.82 -15.79
C GLY A 200 -1.62 14.39 -14.58
N GLY A 201 -0.83 14.73 -13.58
CA GLY A 201 -1.34 15.31 -12.35
C GLY A 201 -0.26 16.12 -11.64
N VAL A 202 -0.73 17.04 -10.81
CA VAL A 202 0.07 17.80 -9.86
C VAL A 202 -0.71 17.95 -8.57
N SER A 203 -0.04 17.67 -7.45
CA SER A 203 -0.58 17.93 -6.12
C SER A 203 0.48 18.51 -5.19
N ASN A 204 0.01 19.20 -4.17
CA ASN A 204 0.81 19.69 -3.05
C ASN A 204 0.26 19.08 -1.77
N ILE A 205 1.12 18.71 -0.85
CA ILE A 205 0.75 18.18 0.45
C ILE A 205 1.29 19.06 1.57
N LEU A 206 0.40 19.41 2.49
CA LEU A 206 0.69 20.04 3.77
C LEU A 206 0.60 18.97 4.85
N SER A 207 1.63 18.82 5.67
CA SER A 207 1.65 17.88 6.81
C SER A 207 2.03 18.58 8.09
N THR A 208 1.46 18.15 9.21
CA THR A 208 1.75 18.70 10.54
C THR A 208 1.84 17.61 11.58
N THR A 209 2.69 17.84 12.60
CA THR A 209 2.68 17.11 13.87
C THR A 209 2.55 18.13 15.00
N LEU A 210 1.54 17.97 15.83
CA LEU A 210 1.31 18.81 17.00
C LEU A 210 1.59 18.02 18.26
N GLN A 211 2.31 18.60 19.19
CA GLN A 211 2.87 18.01 20.40
C GLN A 211 4.05 17.08 20.14
N PRO A 212 4.85 16.78 21.16
CA PRO A 212 5.96 15.84 21.05
C PRO A 212 5.47 14.45 20.59
N ASP A 213 6.11 13.91 19.57
CA ASP A 213 5.93 12.54 19.14
C ASP A 213 7.01 11.59 19.71
N LEU A 214 7.15 10.39 19.15
CA LEU A 214 8.11 9.40 19.62
C LEU A 214 9.57 9.77 19.30
N PHE A 215 9.80 10.70 18.38
CA PHE A 215 11.11 10.97 17.81
C PHE A 215 11.56 12.40 18.03
N GLU A 216 10.63 13.36 18.12
CA GLU A 216 10.92 14.78 18.23
C GLU A 216 9.94 15.50 19.16
N SER A 217 10.43 16.56 19.81
CA SER A 217 9.71 17.28 20.87
C SER A 217 8.97 18.51 20.39
N ASP A 218 9.18 18.98 19.18
CA ASP A 218 8.61 20.23 18.66
C ASP A 218 7.36 20.03 17.77
N ASN A 219 6.62 21.11 17.58
CA ASN A 219 5.55 21.16 16.60
C ASN A 219 6.15 21.44 15.22
N ARG A 220 5.71 20.68 14.22
CA ARG A 220 6.25 20.76 12.86
C ARG A 220 5.14 20.96 11.85
N ILE A 221 5.44 21.72 10.82
CA ILE A 221 4.58 21.94 9.65
C ILE A 221 5.44 21.99 8.41
N PHE A 222 5.02 21.26 7.37
CA PHE A 222 5.78 21.19 6.12
C PHE A 222 4.84 21.11 4.92
N SER A 223 5.21 21.78 3.84
CA SER A 223 4.46 21.72 2.58
C SER A 223 5.41 21.56 1.40
N ASP A 224 5.06 20.63 0.50
CA ASP A 224 5.83 20.39 -0.73
C ASP A 224 4.93 19.74 -1.79
N ILE A 225 5.41 19.67 -3.03
CA ILE A 225 4.80 18.91 -4.10
C ILE A 225 4.81 17.42 -3.70
N GLU A 226 3.67 16.76 -3.81
CA GLU A 226 3.56 15.30 -3.65
C GLU A 226 3.58 14.61 -5.00
N ASP A 227 2.65 14.94 -5.88
CA ASP A 227 2.61 14.41 -7.24
C ASP A 227 2.98 15.48 -8.28
N LEU A 228 3.78 15.09 -9.26
CA LEU A 228 4.06 15.87 -10.47
C LEU A 228 4.47 14.92 -11.59
N TYR A 229 3.50 14.41 -12.34
CA TYR A 229 3.76 13.38 -13.34
C TYR A 229 2.99 13.63 -14.63
N ALA A 230 3.51 13.03 -15.71
CA ALA A 230 2.82 12.94 -16.98
C ALA A 230 3.05 11.57 -17.61
N GLY A 231 2.12 11.15 -18.47
CA GLY A 231 2.23 9.85 -19.12
C GLY A 231 1.34 9.68 -20.34
N LEU A 232 1.52 8.53 -20.97
CA LEU A 232 0.79 8.06 -22.14
C LEU A 232 0.19 6.70 -21.86
N VAL A 233 -1.07 6.50 -22.19
CA VAL A 233 -1.73 5.18 -22.15
C VAL A 233 -2.25 4.87 -23.55
N TYR A 234 -1.91 3.69 -24.05
CA TYR A 234 -2.44 3.12 -25.26
C TYR A 234 -3.10 1.79 -24.95
N GLY A 235 -4.31 1.56 -25.40
CA GLY A 235 -5.03 0.32 -25.19
C GLY A 235 -5.66 -0.20 -26.48
N TYR A 236 -5.51 -1.48 -26.74
CA TYR A 236 -6.13 -2.18 -27.84
C TYR A 236 -6.74 -3.50 -27.38
N ARG A 237 -7.98 -3.75 -27.75
CA ARG A 237 -8.73 -4.95 -27.38
C ARG A 237 -9.39 -5.58 -28.58
N THR A 238 -9.29 -6.91 -28.66
CA THR A 238 -10.06 -7.79 -29.55
C THR A 238 -10.78 -8.83 -28.70
N ASP A 239 -11.62 -9.67 -29.31
CA ASP A 239 -12.31 -10.75 -28.62
C ASP A 239 -11.34 -11.73 -27.91
N ASN A 240 -10.14 -11.91 -28.45
CA ASN A 240 -9.17 -12.89 -27.97
C ASN A 240 -7.88 -12.29 -27.40
N SER A 241 -7.70 -10.97 -27.42
CA SER A 241 -6.45 -10.36 -26.98
C SER A 241 -6.69 -8.97 -26.40
N ARG A 242 -5.98 -8.71 -25.31
CA ARG A 242 -5.90 -7.39 -24.68
C ARG A 242 -4.45 -6.95 -24.68
N PHE A 243 -4.21 -5.77 -25.18
CA PHE A 243 -2.90 -5.13 -25.13
C PHE A 243 -3.03 -3.74 -24.51
N GLY A 244 -2.12 -3.40 -23.62
CA GLY A 244 -2.02 -2.09 -23.01
C GLY A 244 -0.55 -1.66 -22.92
N LEU A 245 -0.30 -0.39 -23.15
CA LEU A 245 0.98 0.25 -22.93
C LEU A 245 0.74 1.48 -22.06
N ASN A 246 1.51 1.63 -20.98
CA ASN A 246 1.53 2.81 -20.15
C ASN A 246 2.98 3.26 -19.95
N LEU A 247 3.26 4.51 -20.28
CA LEU A 247 4.54 5.15 -20.05
C LEU A 247 4.32 6.38 -19.18
N SER A 248 5.05 6.52 -18.08
CA SER A 248 4.94 7.68 -17.21
C SER A 248 6.29 8.12 -16.69
N VAL A 249 6.41 9.41 -16.42
CA VAL A 249 7.61 10.04 -15.86
C VAL A 249 7.19 11.10 -14.83
N GLY A 250 8.07 11.34 -13.86
CA GLY A 250 7.92 12.39 -12.87
C GLY A 250 7.77 11.87 -11.44
N ARG A 251 7.25 12.73 -10.57
CA ARG A 251 7.05 12.47 -9.16
C ARG A 251 5.73 11.74 -8.98
N GLN A 252 5.77 10.46 -8.63
CA GLN A 252 4.59 9.60 -8.52
C GLN A 252 4.87 8.37 -7.66
N ASP A 253 3.81 7.72 -7.21
CA ASP A 253 3.88 6.47 -6.46
C ASP A 253 4.35 5.29 -7.33
N TYR A 254 5.11 4.40 -6.72
CA TYR A 254 5.42 3.09 -7.25
C TYR A 254 5.53 2.06 -6.14
N ARG A 255 4.94 0.89 -6.37
CA ARG A 255 4.94 -0.20 -5.41
C ARG A 255 5.06 -1.55 -6.11
N ILE A 256 5.74 -2.50 -5.52
CA ILE A 256 5.79 -3.88 -5.98
C ILE A 256 5.08 -4.78 -4.97
N SER A 257 4.05 -5.49 -5.44
CA SER A 257 3.29 -6.45 -4.63
C SER A 257 2.75 -5.81 -3.33
N ASN A 258 2.92 -6.47 -2.20
CA ASN A 258 2.47 -6.00 -0.89
C ASN A 258 3.42 -4.98 -0.22
N GLY A 259 4.55 -4.67 -0.83
CA GLY A 259 5.53 -3.71 -0.31
C GLY A 259 6.67 -4.32 0.50
N MET A 260 6.97 -5.61 0.33
CA MET A 260 8.12 -6.24 0.99
C MET A 260 9.44 -5.54 0.65
N LEU A 261 9.64 -5.11 -0.61
CA LEU A 261 10.82 -4.39 -1.06
C LEU A 261 10.52 -2.91 -1.36
N PHE A 262 9.45 -2.62 -2.10
CA PHE A 262 9.03 -1.25 -2.43
C PHE A 262 7.58 -1.03 -2.02
N ALA A 263 7.38 -0.25 -0.96
CA ALA A 263 6.07 0.12 -0.46
C ALA A 263 5.81 1.63 -0.53
N ASN A 264 6.86 2.42 -0.38
CA ASN A 264 6.77 3.87 -0.28
C ASN A 264 8.09 4.48 -0.79
N GLY A 265 7.98 5.48 -1.65
CA GLY A 265 9.13 6.19 -2.23
C GLY A 265 9.55 7.43 -1.43
N ALA A 266 8.78 7.86 -0.43
CA ALA A 266 9.05 9.09 0.29
C ALA A 266 9.36 8.88 1.78
N GLY A 267 10.30 9.65 2.32
CA GLY A 267 10.54 9.80 3.75
C GLY A 267 9.51 10.70 4.40
N ASN A 268 8.97 10.30 5.56
CA ASN A 268 8.10 11.07 6.43
C ASN A 268 8.77 11.27 7.80
N GLY A 269 8.25 12.18 8.61
CA GLY A 269 8.87 12.55 9.88
C GLY A 269 9.97 13.59 9.71
N GLY A 270 10.80 13.79 10.73
CA GLY A 270 11.74 14.92 10.77
C GLY A 270 11.04 16.23 10.46
N ASP A 271 11.67 17.10 9.70
CA ASP A 271 11.09 18.39 9.27
C ASP A 271 9.77 18.24 8.50
N ARG A 272 9.52 17.07 7.88
CA ARG A 272 8.30 16.81 7.11
C ARG A 272 7.10 16.44 7.96
N ALA A 273 7.26 16.27 9.27
CA ALA A 273 6.18 15.90 10.19
C ALA A 273 5.46 14.58 9.84
N ALA A 274 4.36 14.26 10.51
CA ALA A 274 3.39 13.19 10.22
C ALA A 274 4.00 11.80 9.95
N ILE A 275 5.03 11.42 10.72
CA ILE A 275 5.81 10.19 10.51
C ILE A 275 4.93 8.93 10.57
N LEU A 276 3.97 8.86 11.50
CA LEU A 276 3.11 7.68 11.67
C LEU A 276 1.86 7.71 10.78
N SER A 277 1.42 8.88 10.36
CA SER A 277 0.37 9.02 9.35
C SER A 277 0.89 8.70 7.94
N ASN A 278 2.21 8.83 7.73
CA ASN A 278 2.92 8.47 6.50
C ASN A 278 2.23 8.94 5.21
N PRO A 279 1.91 10.25 5.08
CA PRO A 279 1.07 10.74 3.99
C PRO A 279 1.81 10.87 2.66
N ARG A 280 3.14 10.99 2.66
CA ARG A 280 3.98 11.11 1.47
C ARG A 280 4.38 9.73 1.01
N THR A 281 4.17 9.45 -0.26
CA THR A 281 4.44 8.15 -0.87
C THR A 281 5.20 8.23 -2.19
N ALA A 282 5.15 9.38 -2.86
CA ALA A 282 5.71 9.55 -4.18
C ALA A 282 7.24 9.56 -4.18
N PHE A 283 7.83 8.83 -5.11
CA PHE A 283 9.25 8.96 -5.46
C PHE A 283 9.52 10.36 -6.01
N GLU A 284 10.71 10.89 -5.79
CA GLU A 284 11.10 12.21 -6.29
C GLU A 284 11.14 12.24 -7.82
N ASN A 285 11.74 11.21 -8.43
CA ASN A 285 11.76 11.05 -9.87
C ASN A 285 11.54 9.59 -10.26
N THR A 286 10.70 9.38 -11.24
CA THR A 286 10.47 8.06 -11.82
C THR A 286 10.44 8.10 -13.34
N ALA A 287 10.77 6.97 -13.95
CA ALA A 287 10.41 6.65 -15.32
C ALA A 287 9.89 5.21 -15.33
N ILE A 288 8.63 5.02 -15.68
CA ILE A 288 7.96 3.73 -15.59
C ILE A 288 7.32 3.39 -16.93
N GLY A 289 7.66 2.21 -17.46
CA GLY A 289 7.04 1.64 -18.64
C GLY A 289 6.33 0.34 -18.29
N ARG A 290 5.04 0.21 -18.64
CA ARG A 290 4.24 -0.98 -18.40
C ARG A 290 3.65 -1.48 -19.69
N VAL A 291 3.87 -2.76 -19.99
CA VAL A 291 3.25 -3.47 -21.11
C VAL A 291 2.37 -4.57 -20.52
N ARG A 292 1.14 -4.60 -20.95
CA ARG A 292 0.20 -5.64 -20.59
C ARG A 292 -0.20 -6.42 -21.84
N TRP A 293 -0.16 -7.73 -21.74
CA TRP A 293 -0.65 -8.62 -22.78
C TRP A 293 -1.39 -9.80 -22.15
N ASN A 294 -2.70 -9.79 -22.33
CA ASN A 294 -3.60 -10.77 -21.69
C ASN A 294 -3.35 -10.86 -20.16
N ASN A 295 -2.89 -12.01 -19.70
CA ASN A 295 -2.61 -12.31 -18.30
C ASN A 295 -1.21 -11.89 -17.85
N PHE A 296 -0.38 -11.37 -18.75
CA PHE A 296 0.98 -10.94 -18.45
C PHE A 296 1.07 -9.43 -18.31
N ARG A 297 1.86 -8.97 -17.34
CA ARG A 297 2.28 -7.58 -17.16
C ARG A 297 3.80 -7.53 -17.05
N LEU A 298 4.43 -6.78 -17.91
CA LEU A 298 5.86 -6.46 -17.85
C LEU A 298 6.01 -4.98 -17.52
N GLU A 299 6.81 -4.67 -16.52
CA GLU A 299 7.16 -3.30 -16.14
C GLU A 299 8.68 -3.14 -16.19
N GLY A 300 9.14 -1.99 -16.68
CA GLY A 300 10.49 -1.50 -16.48
C GLY A 300 10.43 -0.20 -15.72
N PHE A 301 11.34 0.04 -14.79
CA PHE A 301 11.32 1.23 -13.96
C PHE A 301 12.69 1.78 -13.62
N TYR A 302 12.75 3.09 -13.48
CA TYR A 302 13.76 3.87 -12.80
C TYR A 302 13.09 4.61 -11.65
N LEU A 303 13.66 4.55 -10.45
CA LEU A 303 13.10 5.16 -9.25
C LEU A 303 14.21 5.88 -8.47
N ASP A 304 13.93 7.14 -8.11
CA ASP A 304 14.75 8.00 -7.26
C ASP A 304 13.91 8.35 -6.03
N PRO A 305 14.21 7.78 -4.84
CA PRO A 305 13.41 8.02 -3.64
C PRO A 305 13.43 9.50 -3.21
N ASN A 306 12.32 9.95 -2.65
CA ASN A 306 12.19 11.25 -2.03
C ASN A 306 12.58 11.16 -0.54
N GLU A 307 13.88 10.98 -0.28
CA GLU A 307 14.42 10.80 1.06
C GLU A 307 14.36 12.09 1.88
N LEU A 308 14.45 12.00 3.20
CA LEU A 308 14.67 13.17 4.06
C LEU A 308 16.07 13.71 3.81
N SER A 309 16.22 15.02 3.74
CA SER A 309 17.49 15.67 3.40
C SER A 309 18.67 15.28 4.31
N ILE A 310 18.38 14.98 5.57
CA ILE A 310 19.38 14.52 6.56
C ILE A 310 19.74 13.02 6.42
N LEU A 311 18.95 12.26 5.67
CA LEU A 311 19.10 10.82 5.45
C LEU A 311 19.21 10.49 3.96
N ASP A 312 19.41 11.50 3.11
CA ASP A 312 19.50 11.34 1.66
C ASP A 312 20.76 10.54 1.30
N THR A 313 20.52 9.34 0.80
CA THR A 313 21.57 8.40 0.41
C THR A 313 21.86 8.42 -1.08
N GLN A 314 21.23 9.30 -1.86
CA GLN A 314 21.34 9.37 -3.32
C GLN A 314 21.12 8.02 -4.00
N THR A 315 20.36 7.14 -3.35
CA THR A 315 20.10 5.78 -3.86
C THR A 315 19.16 5.84 -5.04
N ARG A 316 19.51 5.16 -6.12
CA ARG A 316 18.68 5.02 -7.32
C ARG A 316 18.46 3.55 -7.63
N PHE A 317 17.24 3.22 -8.05
CA PHE A 317 16.85 1.86 -8.41
C PHE A 317 16.49 1.79 -9.88
N VAL A 318 16.94 0.73 -10.52
CA VAL A 318 16.53 0.34 -11.87
C VAL A 318 16.06 -1.10 -11.82
N GLY A 319 15.01 -1.44 -12.55
CA GLY A 319 14.56 -2.82 -12.53
C GLY A 319 13.49 -3.15 -13.53
N ALA A 320 13.12 -4.43 -13.51
CA ALA A 320 12.01 -4.97 -14.27
C ALA A 320 11.16 -5.88 -13.40
N ASN A 321 9.86 -5.91 -13.68
CA ASN A 321 8.89 -6.74 -12.98
C ASN A 321 8.00 -7.45 -14.00
N LEU A 322 7.94 -8.76 -13.95
CA LEU A 322 7.08 -9.60 -14.77
C LEU A 322 6.03 -10.25 -13.86
N GLU A 323 4.76 -10.12 -14.21
CA GLU A 323 3.66 -10.76 -13.52
C GLU A 323 2.78 -11.54 -14.46
N TYR A 324 2.31 -12.68 -13.96
CA TYR A 324 1.26 -13.50 -14.57
C TYR A 324 0.11 -13.63 -13.58
N ASN A 325 -1.12 -13.50 -14.09
CA ASN A 325 -2.30 -13.66 -13.28
C ASN A 325 -3.45 -14.24 -14.13
N ASP A 326 -3.93 -15.41 -13.76
CA ASP A 326 -5.03 -16.10 -14.45
C ASP A 326 -6.42 -15.57 -14.07
N SER A 327 -6.49 -14.58 -13.19
CA SER A 327 -7.75 -13.97 -12.67
C SER A 327 -8.56 -14.86 -11.74
N GLN A 328 -8.17 -16.10 -11.51
CA GLN A 328 -8.98 -17.07 -10.77
C GLN A 328 -8.23 -17.69 -9.59
N SER A 329 -7.07 -18.22 -9.82
CA SER A 329 -6.42 -19.08 -8.84
C SER A 329 -4.92 -18.85 -8.65
N VAL A 330 -4.21 -18.32 -9.66
CA VAL A 330 -2.74 -18.25 -9.64
C VAL A 330 -2.24 -16.86 -10.00
N GLN A 331 -1.37 -16.34 -9.15
CA GLN A 331 -0.57 -15.15 -9.44
C GLN A 331 0.89 -15.48 -9.24
N LEU A 332 1.72 -15.14 -10.23
CA LEU A 332 3.16 -15.29 -10.21
C LEU A 332 3.81 -13.93 -10.48
N GLY A 333 4.90 -13.65 -9.81
CA GLY A 333 5.70 -12.46 -10.04
C GLY A 333 7.17 -12.76 -10.01
N LEU A 334 7.95 -12.03 -10.80
CA LEU A 334 9.40 -12.08 -10.79
C LEU A 334 9.92 -10.67 -11.04
N SER A 335 10.69 -10.13 -10.09
CA SER A 335 11.38 -8.86 -10.30
C SER A 335 12.89 -9.03 -10.27
N TYR A 336 13.57 -8.22 -11.04
CA TYR A 336 15.00 -7.96 -10.93
C TYR A 336 15.20 -6.47 -10.67
N ILE A 337 16.01 -6.15 -9.66
CA ILE A 337 16.27 -4.79 -9.21
C ILE A 337 17.78 -4.63 -9.07
N THR A 338 18.33 -3.51 -9.51
CA THR A 338 19.72 -3.13 -9.28
C THR A 338 19.83 -1.71 -8.77
N VAL A 339 20.88 -1.43 -8.01
CA VAL A 339 21.22 -0.12 -7.44
C VAL A 339 22.46 0.43 -8.13
N PRO A 340 22.30 1.20 -9.22
CA PRO A 340 23.43 1.72 -9.99
C PRO A 340 24.14 2.90 -9.31
N SER A 341 23.57 3.46 -8.25
CA SER A 341 24.16 4.57 -7.47
C SER A 341 23.59 4.60 -6.06
N SER A 342 24.45 4.75 -5.05
CA SER A 342 24.06 4.95 -3.66
C SER A 342 25.24 5.45 -2.82
N ASP A 343 25.00 6.42 -1.93
CA ASP A 343 25.93 6.84 -0.88
C ASP A 343 25.72 6.04 0.43
N ALA A 344 24.72 5.16 0.48
CA ALA A 344 24.48 4.29 1.61
C ALA A 344 25.57 3.22 1.74
N SER A 345 25.83 2.81 2.98
CA SER A 345 26.89 1.85 3.28
C SER A 345 26.38 0.71 4.18
N TYR A 346 26.93 -0.47 3.98
CA TYR A 346 26.83 -1.62 4.86
C TYR A 346 28.05 -1.68 5.78
N PHE A 347 27.84 -2.11 6.99
CA PHE A 347 28.87 -2.17 8.01
C PHE A 347 29.02 -3.60 8.55
N THR A 348 30.26 -4.07 8.62
CA THR A 348 30.68 -5.25 9.39
C THR A 348 31.52 -4.80 10.57
N LEU A 349 32.06 -5.72 11.34
CA LEU A 349 32.97 -5.42 12.46
C LEU A 349 34.27 -4.76 12.00
N THR A 350 34.70 -5.01 10.76
CA THR A 350 36.04 -4.64 10.26
C THR A 350 36.02 -3.81 8.98
N GLU A 351 34.92 -3.84 8.24
CA GLU A 351 34.83 -3.26 6.89
C GLU A 351 33.53 -2.51 6.68
N THR A 352 33.56 -1.63 5.68
CA THR A 352 32.39 -0.88 5.20
C THR A 352 32.31 -1.05 3.69
N PHE A 353 31.12 -1.42 3.19
CA PHE A 353 30.85 -1.66 1.78
C PHE A 353 29.79 -0.68 1.27
N SER A 354 29.88 -0.31 0.00
CA SER A 354 28.83 0.51 -0.64
C SER A 354 27.57 -0.33 -0.94
N ARG A 355 26.41 0.31 -0.83
CA ARG A 355 25.15 -0.25 -1.36
C ARG A 355 25.13 -0.23 -2.91
N GLU A 356 25.89 0.67 -3.53
CA GLU A 356 26.05 0.66 -4.98
C GLU A 356 26.48 -0.72 -5.47
N GLY A 357 25.97 -1.17 -6.61
CA GLY A 357 26.20 -2.52 -7.12
C GLY A 357 25.28 -3.61 -6.53
N LEU A 358 24.38 -3.27 -5.60
CA LEU A 358 23.39 -4.23 -5.09
C LEU A 358 22.45 -4.70 -6.20
N ASN A 359 22.23 -6.01 -6.26
CA ASN A 359 21.28 -6.67 -7.13
C ASN A 359 20.30 -7.52 -6.34
N VAL A 360 19.05 -7.61 -6.79
CA VAL A 360 17.99 -8.36 -6.12
C VAL A 360 17.18 -9.16 -7.13
N MET A 361 17.01 -10.45 -6.90
CA MET A 361 16.05 -11.32 -7.58
C MET A 361 14.88 -11.61 -6.64
N TYR A 362 13.64 -11.38 -7.10
CA TYR A 362 12.47 -11.37 -6.25
C TYR A 362 11.27 -12.12 -6.87
N PRO A 363 11.21 -13.47 -6.77
CA PRO A 363 10.05 -14.28 -7.12
C PRO A 363 8.94 -14.21 -6.07
N ARG A 364 7.69 -14.24 -6.55
CA ARG A 364 6.46 -14.18 -5.76
C ARG A 364 5.43 -15.15 -6.29
N VAL A 365 4.63 -15.70 -5.38
CA VAL A 365 3.55 -16.62 -5.72
C VAL A 365 2.35 -16.42 -4.80
N ARG A 366 1.16 -16.56 -5.40
CA ARG A 366 -0.10 -16.59 -4.67
C ARG A 366 -1.05 -17.57 -5.33
N PHE A 367 -1.74 -18.35 -4.47
CA PHE A 367 -2.78 -19.28 -4.87
C PHE A 367 -4.07 -18.99 -4.10
N THR A 368 -5.18 -18.89 -4.83
CA THR A 368 -6.54 -18.79 -4.27
C THR A 368 -7.28 -20.08 -4.56
N ASN A 369 -7.97 -20.61 -3.56
CA ASN A 369 -8.69 -21.89 -3.63
C ASN A 369 -7.81 -23.04 -4.17
N PRO A 370 -6.54 -23.18 -3.73
CA PRO A 370 -5.69 -24.27 -4.20
C PRO A 370 -6.34 -25.62 -3.90
N LEU A 371 -6.13 -26.57 -4.81
CA LEU A 371 -6.72 -27.91 -4.74
C LEU A 371 -8.26 -27.93 -4.75
N GLY A 372 -8.92 -26.85 -5.17
CA GLY A 372 -10.39 -26.73 -5.16
C GLY A 372 -10.99 -26.56 -3.75
N ILE A 373 -10.19 -26.15 -2.76
CA ILE A 373 -10.66 -25.88 -1.40
C ILE A 373 -11.09 -24.42 -1.30
N ASP A 374 -12.39 -24.18 -1.31
CA ASP A 374 -12.96 -22.85 -1.20
C ASP A 374 -12.56 -22.17 0.10
N GLY A 375 -12.10 -20.91 0.01
CA GLY A 375 -11.68 -20.12 1.15
C GLY A 375 -10.23 -20.34 1.57
N LEU A 376 -9.52 -21.36 1.07
CA LEU A 376 -8.10 -21.55 1.29
C LEU A 376 -7.29 -20.62 0.38
N TRP A 377 -6.26 -19.99 0.91
CA TRP A 377 -5.30 -19.24 0.13
C TRP A 377 -3.88 -19.40 0.66
N LEU A 378 -2.93 -19.36 -0.24
CA LEU A 378 -1.51 -19.48 0.03
C LEU A 378 -0.78 -18.35 -0.68
N GLN A 379 0.22 -17.77 -0.04
CA GLN A 379 1.09 -16.81 -0.69
C GLN A 379 2.50 -16.87 -0.10
N GLY A 380 3.47 -16.43 -0.89
CA GLY A 380 4.85 -16.36 -0.46
C GLY A 380 5.72 -15.58 -1.42
N GLU A 381 6.80 -15.07 -0.87
CA GLU A 381 7.80 -14.30 -1.60
C GLU A 381 9.19 -14.69 -1.11
N TYR A 382 10.15 -14.57 -2.01
CA TYR A 382 11.56 -14.78 -1.71
C TYR A 382 12.36 -13.67 -2.37
N ALA A 383 13.39 -13.17 -1.69
CA ALA A 383 14.34 -12.24 -2.26
C ALA A 383 15.76 -12.71 -1.99
N HIS A 384 16.57 -12.75 -3.03
CA HIS A 384 18.02 -12.99 -2.94
C HIS A 384 18.75 -11.72 -3.37
N GLN A 385 19.72 -11.31 -2.55
CA GLN A 385 20.54 -10.12 -2.75
C GLN A 385 22.01 -10.50 -2.89
N TRP A 386 22.69 -9.89 -3.86
CA TRP A 386 24.13 -9.96 -4.05
C TRP A 386 24.66 -8.60 -4.49
N ASN A 387 25.96 -8.40 -4.38
CA ASN A 387 26.60 -7.17 -4.82
C ASN A 387 27.70 -7.48 -5.84
N ASP A 388 27.92 -6.58 -6.79
CA ASP A 388 28.91 -6.77 -7.85
C ASP A 388 30.35 -6.48 -7.38
N ASP A 389 30.51 -5.70 -6.30
CA ASP A 389 31.79 -5.18 -5.83
C ASP A 389 32.37 -5.93 -4.62
N PHE A 390 31.54 -6.69 -3.88
CA PHE A 390 31.98 -7.48 -2.71
C PHE A 390 31.13 -8.74 -2.55
N ASP A 391 31.64 -9.68 -1.76
CA ASP A 391 30.97 -10.96 -1.50
C ASP A 391 29.74 -10.76 -0.59
N MET A 392 28.56 -10.78 -1.20
CA MET A 392 27.28 -10.63 -0.53
C MET A 392 26.30 -11.74 -0.95
N ALA A 393 25.62 -12.36 0.04
CA ALA A 393 24.61 -13.39 -0.19
C ALA A 393 23.48 -13.28 0.86
N ALA A 394 22.68 -12.22 0.79
CA ALA A 394 21.59 -11.98 1.71
C ALA A 394 20.26 -12.52 1.18
N ASN A 395 19.41 -12.99 2.09
CA ASN A 395 18.17 -13.65 1.73
C ASN A 395 17.00 -13.21 2.61
N ALA A 396 15.82 -13.09 2.01
CA ALA A 396 14.58 -12.99 2.74
C ALA A 396 13.52 -13.90 2.12
N ALA A 397 12.69 -14.49 2.97
CA ALA A 397 11.59 -15.34 2.54
C ALA A 397 10.41 -15.20 3.50
N TRP A 398 9.20 -15.25 2.97
CA TRP A 398 8.02 -15.43 3.80
C TRP A 398 7.00 -16.31 3.09
N GLY A 399 6.21 -16.99 3.90
CA GLY A 399 5.07 -17.79 3.45
C GLY A 399 3.90 -17.61 4.38
N GLN A 400 2.71 -17.53 3.82
CA GLN A 400 1.46 -17.37 4.56
C GLN A 400 0.42 -18.34 4.04
N ILE A 401 -0.28 -18.98 4.96
CA ILE A 401 -1.48 -19.78 4.71
C ILE A 401 -2.66 -19.14 5.43
N GLY A 402 -3.80 -19.07 4.77
CA GLY A 402 -5.02 -18.57 5.39
C GLY A 402 -6.25 -19.30 4.90
N TYR A 403 -7.27 -19.29 5.75
CA TYR A 403 -8.55 -19.88 5.44
C TYR A 403 -9.68 -18.93 5.84
N THR A 404 -10.56 -18.61 4.89
CA THR A 404 -11.72 -17.73 5.09
C THR A 404 -12.99 -18.56 5.13
N MET A 405 -13.70 -18.54 6.24
CA MET A 405 -14.93 -19.28 6.49
C MET A 405 -16.14 -18.47 6.03
N GLN A 406 -16.36 -18.37 4.71
CA GLN A 406 -17.39 -17.52 4.11
C GLN A 406 -18.81 -17.83 4.55
N ALA A 407 -19.11 -19.07 4.88
CA ALA A 407 -20.44 -19.51 5.32
C ALA A 407 -20.78 -19.12 6.77
N LEU A 408 -19.78 -18.70 7.55
CA LEU A 408 -20.01 -18.29 8.93
C LEU A 408 -20.37 -16.81 9.05
N PRO A 409 -21.12 -16.40 10.08
CA PRO A 409 -21.31 -14.99 10.39
C PRO A 409 -19.98 -14.26 10.50
N TRP A 410 -19.91 -13.05 9.92
CA TRP A 410 -18.71 -12.19 9.89
C TRP A 410 -17.54 -12.71 9.04
N ALA A 411 -17.75 -13.79 8.28
CA ALA A 411 -16.76 -14.41 7.39
C ALA A 411 -15.34 -14.48 8.03
N PRO A 412 -15.17 -15.17 9.19
CA PRO A 412 -13.90 -15.22 9.88
C PRO A 412 -12.79 -15.73 8.95
N SER A 413 -11.65 -15.05 8.96
CA SER A 413 -10.45 -15.48 8.25
C SER A 413 -9.32 -15.66 9.25
N LEU A 414 -8.74 -16.85 9.29
CA LEU A 414 -7.57 -17.15 10.11
C LEU A 414 -6.39 -17.37 9.19
N SER A 415 -5.27 -16.72 9.50
CA SER A 415 -4.04 -16.91 8.75
C SER A 415 -2.81 -16.99 9.66
N TYR A 416 -1.79 -17.68 9.15
CA TYR A 416 -0.47 -17.76 9.77
C TYR A 416 0.59 -17.43 8.74
N ARG A 417 1.55 -16.56 9.11
CA ARG A 417 2.71 -16.17 8.31
C ARG A 417 4.00 -16.45 9.09
N TYR A 418 4.94 -17.06 8.40
CA TYR A 418 6.33 -17.12 8.80
C TYR A 418 7.14 -16.22 7.87
N ALA A 419 8.04 -15.39 8.44
CA ALA A 419 8.97 -14.60 7.65
C ALA A 419 10.38 -14.70 8.23
N TYR A 420 11.36 -14.71 7.34
CA TYR A 420 12.78 -14.76 7.61
C TYR A 420 13.52 -13.70 6.80
N PHE A 421 14.36 -12.93 7.45
CA PHE A 421 15.29 -11.98 6.86
C PHE A 421 16.67 -12.26 7.44
N SER A 422 17.65 -12.57 6.59
CA SER A 422 18.98 -12.92 7.05
C SER A 422 19.66 -11.80 7.83
N GLY A 423 20.45 -12.18 8.82
CA GLY A 423 21.41 -11.34 9.53
C GLY A 423 22.83 -11.66 9.06
N ASP A 424 23.77 -10.81 9.42
CA ASP A 424 25.17 -11.00 9.10
C ASP A 424 25.84 -11.96 10.09
N ASN A 425 26.48 -13.01 9.59
CA ASN A 425 27.23 -13.96 10.42
C ASN A 425 28.69 -13.52 10.53
N PRO A 426 29.17 -13.06 11.70
CA PRO A 426 30.52 -12.54 11.85
C PRO A 426 31.62 -13.60 11.71
N SER A 427 31.28 -14.87 11.57
CA SER A 427 32.25 -15.97 11.37
C SER A 427 32.50 -16.27 9.88
N THR A 428 31.80 -15.63 8.96
CA THR A 428 31.99 -15.73 7.50
C THR A 428 32.61 -14.45 6.96
N SER A 429 33.20 -14.52 5.77
CA SER A 429 33.67 -13.34 5.02
C SER A 429 32.60 -12.76 4.10
N THR A 430 31.52 -13.50 3.89
CA THR A 430 30.38 -13.09 3.06
C THR A 430 29.45 -12.21 3.87
N PHE A 431 29.04 -11.05 3.34
CA PHE A 431 28.05 -10.22 3.97
C PHE A 431 26.64 -10.81 3.73
N GLU A 432 25.95 -11.18 4.81
CA GLU A 432 24.69 -11.93 4.73
C GLU A 432 23.47 -11.15 5.23
N ARG A 433 23.64 -9.91 5.73
CA ARG A 433 22.53 -9.13 6.25
C ARG A 433 21.62 -8.64 5.12
N PHE A 434 20.33 -8.95 5.20
CA PHE A 434 19.32 -8.53 4.24
C PHE A 434 19.09 -7.02 4.30
N ASP A 435 19.13 -6.36 3.14
CA ASP A 435 18.75 -4.96 2.98
C ASP A 435 17.25 -4.86 2.68
N PRO A 436 16.44 -4.26 3.56
CA PRO A 436 15.00 -4.15 3.37
C PRO A 436 14.59 -3.19 2.26
N LEU A 437 15.51 -2.44 1.67
CA LEU A 437 15.27 -1.39 0.67
C LEU A 437 14.25 -0.34 1.18
N LEU A 438 13.13 -0.21 0.48
CA LEU A 438 12.01 0.67 0.81
C LEU A 438 10.80 -0.13 1.32
N SER A 439 11.08 -1.18 2.09
CA SER A 439 10.06 -2.03 2.70
C SER A 439 9.12 -1.23 3.61
N GLY A 440 7.83 -1.50 3.53
CA GLY A 440 6.86 -0.83 4.39
C GLY A 440 5.43 -1.27 4.10
N GLY A 441 4.48 -0.49 4.59
CA GLY A 441 3.06 -0.75 4.41
C GLY A 441 2.27 -0.46 5.67
N SER A 442 1.06 -0.97 5.77
CA SER A 442 0.24 -0.92 6.96
C SER A 442 0.32 -2.22 7.75
N PRO A 443 -0.06 -2.25 9.04
CA PRO A 443 -0.12 -3.46 9.84
C PRO A 443 -0.95 -4.59 9.22
N ASP A 444 -1.89 -4.24 8.36
CA ASP A 444 -2.77 -5.21 7.69
C ASP A 444 -2.20 -5.80 6.40
N THR A 445 -1.10 -5.23 5.90
CA THR A 445 -0.48 -5.69 4.65
C THR A 445 0.82 -6.42 4.92
N TRP A 446 1.91 -5.69 5.08
CA TRP A 446 3.23 -6.28 5.13
C TRP A 446 3.98 -6.03 6.44
N ILE A 447 3.68 -5.02 7.20
CA ILE A 447 4.42 -4.66 8.42
C ILE A 447 4.48 -5.80 9.44
N GLN A 448 5.62 -5.95 10.11
CA GLN A 448 5.87 -6.92 11.16
C GLN A 448 5.55 -6.33 12.55
N GLY A 449 4.28 -6.01 12.78
CA GLY A 449 3.80 -5.40 14.03
C GLY A 449 3.61 -3.88 13.96
N THR A 450 3.18 -3.30 15.05
CA THR A 450 2.91 -1.87 15.20
C THR A 450 3.97 -1.16 16.04
N ASN A 451 4.39 -1.76 17.15
CA ASN A 451 5.37 -1.21 18.07
C ASN A 451 6.77 -1.69 17.72
N LEU A 452 6.98 -3.00 17.70
CA LEU A 452 8.31 -3.60 17.53
C LEU A 452 8.92 -3.31 16.16
N VAL A 453 8.12 -3.13 15.11
CA VAL A 453 8.60 -2.74 13.78
C VAL A 453 9.34 -1.39 13.79
N LYS A 454 9.07 -0.52 14.73
CA LYS A 454 9.78 0.74 14.89
C LYS A 454 11.22 0.57 15.39
N LEU A 455 11.53 -0.58 16.02
CA LEU A 455 12.87 -0.97 16.48
C LEU A 455 13.63 -1.79 15.43
N TYR A 456 12.90 -2.60 14.67
CA TYR A 456 13.47 -3.54 13.73
C TYR A 456 12.89 -3.30 12.36
N GLN A 457 13.74 -3.03 11.40
CA GLN A 457 13.39 -3.14 9.99
C GLN A 457 13.29 -4.61 9.60
N ASN A 458 12.83 -4.92 8.39
CA ASN A 458 12.81 -6.28 7.85
C ASN A 458 14.24 -6.75 7.51
N SER A 459 15.08 -6.90 8.52
CA SER A 459 16.50 -7.27 8.42
C SER A 459 16.94 -7.95 9.72
N ASN A 460 17.70 -9.03 9.64
CA ASN A 460 18.09 -9.85 10.79
C ASN A 460 16.88 -10.21 11.67
N LEU A 461 15.83 -10.74 11.07
CA LEU A 461 14.53 -10.89 11.72
C LEU A 461 13.84 -12.18 11.30
N ILE A 462 13.32 -12.92 12.28
CA ILE A 462 12.35 -14.00 12.09
C ILE A 462 11.04 -13.57 12.74
N THR A 463 9.92 -13.76 12.04
CA THR A 463 8.60 -13.50 12.61
C THR A 463 7.65 -14.67 12.44
N HIS A 464 6.84 -14.88 13.47
CA HIS A 464 5.69 -15.76 13.47
C HIS A 464 4.45 -14.90 13.71
N GLN A 465 3.56 -14.80 12.74
CA GLN A 465 2.37 -13.97 12.83
C GLN A 465 1.10 -14.83 12.69
N ALA A 466 0.17 -14.69 13.62
CA ALA A 466 -1.18 -15.22 13.51
C ALA A 466 -2.18 -14.06 13.45
N VAL A 467 -3.14 -14.13 12.52
CA VAL A 467 -4.15 -13.09 12.33
C VAL A 467 -5.53 -13.72 12.29
N LEU A 468 -6.44 -13.22 13.11
CA LEU A 468 -7.87 -13.44 13.00
C LEU A 468 -8.53 -12.16 12.48
N ARG A 469 -9.18 -12.24 11.32
CA ARG A 469 -9.92 -11.14 10.72
C ARG A 469 -11.42 -11.46 10.70
N LEU A 470 -12.24 -10.49 11.08
CA LEU A 470 -13.69 -10.58 11.13
C LEU A 470 -14.30 -9.43 10.34
N ARG A 471 -15.37 -9.69 9.60
CA ARG A 471 -16.11 -8.69 8.81
C ARG A 471 -17.57 -8.62 9.23
N PRO A 472 -17.87 -7.95 10.37
CA PRO A 472 -19.23 -7.86 10.89
C PRO A 472 -20.21 -7.19 9.94
N SER A 473 -19.73 -6.33 9.05
CA SER A 473 -20.52 -5.73 7.97
C SER A 473 -19.62 -5.39 6.77
N GLN A 474 -20.23 -5.00 5.64
CA GLN A 474 -19.50 -4.54 4.46
C GLN A 474 -18.67 -3.27 4.67
N ARG A 475 -18.93 -2.55 5.77
CA ARG A 475 -18.25 -1.30 6.11
C ARG A 475 -17.30 -1.43 7.29
N PHE A 476 -17.35 -2.55 8.00
CA PHE A 476 -16.57 -2.74 9.23
C PHE A 476 -15.73 -4.01 9.15
N ASP A 477 -14.44 -3.84 9.34
CA ASP A 477 -13.44 -4.89 9.43
C ASP A 477 -12.73 -4.80 10.79
N LEU A 478 -12.48 -5.95 11.39
CA LEU A 478 -11.78 -6.08 12.67
C LEU A 478 -10.71 -7.14 12.52
N SER A 479 -9.47 -6.85 12.92
CA SER A 479 -8.38 -7.83 12.95
C SER A 479 -7.68 -7.87 14.29
N LEU A 480 -7.42 -9.06 14.77
CA LEU A 480 -6.58 -9.35 15.93
C LEU A 480 -5.32 -10.05 15.43
N GLN A 481 -4.16 -9.49 15.75
CA GLN A 481 -2.86 -10.01 15.36
C GLN A 481 -2.03 -10.37 16.59
N TYR A 482 -1.32 -11.47 16.51
CA TYR A 482 -0.25 -11.83 17.42
C TYR A 482 1.02 -12.03 16.61
N ILE A 483 2.11 -11.44 17.06
CA ILE A 483 3.41 -11.54 16.42
C ILE A 483 4.46 -11.90 17.47
N HIS A 484 5.34 -12.83 17.12
CA HIS A 484 6.53 -13.19 17.86
C HIS A 484 7.76 -12.93 16.99
N LEU A 485 8.78 -12.27 17.54
CA LEU A 485 9.96 -11.81 16.82
C LEU A 485 11.23 -12.33 17.47
N THR A 486 12.13 -12.85 16.63
CA THR A 486 13.48 -13.28 17.04
C THR A 486 14.53 -12.81 16.02
N ALA A 487 15.77 -12.59 16.46
CA ALA A 487 16.90 -12.30 15.59
C ALA A 487 17.63 -13.60 15.21
N PRO A 488 17.85 -13.90 13.91
CA PRO A 488 18.63 -15.07 13.50
C PRO A 488 20.12 -14.97 13.88
N GLN A 489 20.67 -13.76 13.96
CA GLN A 489 22.06 -13.50 14.34
C GLN A 489 22.12 -12.52 15.52
N LEU A 490 23.08 -12.69 16.42
CA LEU A 490 23.32 -11.78 17.54
C LEU A 490 24.09 -10.53 17.10
N ASN A 491 24.85 -10.61 16.02
CA ASN A 491 25.45 -9.47 15.35
C ASN A 491 24.38 -8.74 14.54
N ASN A 492 23.81 -7.70 15.12
CA ASN A 492 22.83 -6.83 14.48
C ASN A 492 23.44 -5.48 14.08
N LEU A 493 24.73 -5.48 13.74
CA LEU A 493 25.47 -4.31 13.29
C LEU A 493 24.79 -3.71 12.04
N GLY A 494 24.62 -2.39 12.01
CA GLY A 494 23.81 -1.70 10.99
C GLY A 494 22.35 -1.48 11.39
N ALA A 495 21.91 -2.07 12.54
CA ALA A 495 20.72 -1.64 13.24
C ALA A 495 20.96 -0.30 13.97
N THR A 496 20.02 0.10 14.81
CA THR A 496 20.25 1.20 15.74
C THR A 496 21.40 0.88 16.70
N GLN A 497 22.16 1.90 17.11
CA GLN A 497 23.39 1.70 17.87
C GLN A 497 23.23 0.78 19.10
N ALA A 498 22.15 0.96 19.88
CA ALA A 498 21.90 0.14 21.07
C ALA A 498 21.52 -1.31 20.77
N LEU A 499 21.14 -1.62 19.54
CA LEU A 499 20.70 -2.94 19.09
C LEU A 499 21.73 -3.62 18.17
N SER A 500 22.92 -3.06 18.01
CA SER A 500 23.95 -3.62 17.11
C SER A 500 24.50 -4.94 17.58
N PHE A 501 24.57 -5.16 18.89
CA PHE A 501 25.04 -6.41 19.51
C PHE A 501 24.00 -6.89 20.51
N LEU A 502 23.48 -8.09 20.26
CA LEU A 502 22.47 -8.73 21.10
C LEU A 502 23.11 -9.85 21.91
N GLU A 503 22.70 -10.02 23.16
CA GLU A 503 23.11 -11.18 24.01
C GLU A 503 22.11 -12.34 23.88
N SER A 504 20.87 -12.05 23.44
CA SER A 504 19.80 -13.01 23.19
C SER A 504 19.15 -12.79 21.83
N SER A 505 18.61 -13.84 21.22
CA SER A 505 17.85 -13.77 19.99
C SER A 505 16.39 -13.37 20.20
N GLU A 506 15.85 -13.44 21.40
CA GLU A 506 14.44 -13.21 21.71
C GLU A 506 14.14 -11.71 21.75
N ILE A 507 13.52 -11.18 20.69
CA ILE A 507 13.20 -9.76 20.55
C ILE A 507 11.95 -9.41 21.35
N GLY A 508 10.87 -10.19 21.18
CA GLY A 508 9.64 -9.97 21.91
C GLY A 508 8.38 -10.42 21.19
N GLN A 509 7.25 -10.04 21.77
CA GLN A 509 5.93 -10.41 21.29
C GLN A 509 5.04 -9.17 21.25
N GLU A 510 4.08 -9.17 20.33
CA GLU A 510 3.14 -8.06 20.19
C GLU A 510 1.73 -8.58 19.91
N ILE A 511 0.74 -7.95 20.51
CA ILE A 511 -0.68 -8.15 20.22
C ILE A 511 -1.24 -6.84 19.71
N THR A 512 -1.88 -6.86 18.54
CA THR A 512 -2.50 -5.68 17.94
C THR A 512 -3.95 -5.96 17.57
N LEU A 513 -4.86 -5.07 17.98
CA LEU A 513 -6.25 -5.05 17.56
C LEU A 513 -6.47 -3.84 16.66
N THR A 514 -7.00 -4.08 15.46
CA THR A 514 -7.28 -3.02 14.48
C THR A 514 -8.73 -3.07 14.03
N GLY A 515 -9.39 -1.92 14.00
CA GLY A 515 -10.72 -1.73 13.44
C GLY A 515 -10.71 -0.72 12.31
N ARG A 516 -11.45 -1.01 11.24
CA ARG A 516 -11.67 -0.12 10.09
C ARG A 516 -13.15 0.05 9.84
N TYR A 517 -13.60 1.28 9.73
CA TYR A 517 -14.99 1.59 9.42
C TYR A 517 -15.09 2.58 8.26
N ASN A 518 -15.56 2.10 7.12
CA ASN A 518 -15.85 2.94 5.96
C ASN A 518 -17.18 3.68 6.18
N LEU A 519 -17.11 4.94 6.61
CA LEU A 519 -18.27 5.81 6.74
C LEU A 519 -18.97 5.98 5.39
N SER A 520 -18.18 6.20 4.35
CA SER A 520 -18.60 6.27 2.96
C SER A 520 -17.47 5.82 2.03
N ARG A 521 -17.65 5.97 0.72
CA ARG A 521 -16.59 5.76 -0.27
C ARG A 521 -15.36 6.65 -0.03
N ASN A 522 -15.58 7.86 0.49
CA ASN A 522 -14.56 8.89 0.62
C ASN A 522 -14.00 9.02 2.05
N PHE A 523 -14.63 8.39 3.05
CA PHE A 523 -14.28 8.57 4.45
C PHE A 523 -14.05 7.23 5.15
N LEU A 524 -12.90 7.09 5.80
CA LEU A 524 -12.49 5.95 6.60
C LEU A 524 -12.17 6.40 8.03
N VAL A 525 -12.67 5.66 9.01
CA VAL A 525 -12.18 5.69 10.38
C VAL A 525 -11.33 4.44 10.63
N TYR A 526 -10.13 4.64 11.11
CA TYR A 526 -9.18 3.61 11.46
C TYR A 526 -8.83 3.74 12.94
N ALA A 527 -8.91 2.65 13.68
CA ALA A 527 -8.52 2.59 15.08
C ALA A 527 -7.61 1.38 15.31
N SER A 528 -6.52 1.56 16.03
CA SER A 528 -5.59 0.48 16.36
C SER A 528 -5.10 0.62 17.79
N GLY A 529 -5.01 -0.50 18.51
CA GLY A 529 -4.38 -0.60 19.81
C GLY A 529 -3.41 -1.78 19.84
N SER A 530 -2.21 -1.56 20.33
CA SER A 530 -1.18 -2.61 20.43
C SER A 530 -0.47 -2.61 21.77
N VAL A 531 -0.02 -3.79 22.17
CA VAL A 531 0.83 -4.00 23.36
C VAL A 531 1.98 -4.88 22.96
N ALA A 532 3.21 -4.39 23.15
CA ALA A 532 4.44 -5.11 22.93
C ALA A 532 5.09 -5.49 24.25
N PHE A 533 5.55 -6.73 24.33
CA PHE A 533 6.26 -7.30 25.48
C PHE A 533 7.72 -7.52 25.08
N PRO A 534 8.69 -6.93 25.82
CA PRO A 534 10.10 -7.07 25.49
C PRO A 534 10.59 -8.49 25.77
N GLY A 535 11.31 -9.07 24.82
CA GLY A 535 12.08 -10.29 25.00
C GLY A 535 13.44 -10.02 25.66
N ALA A 536 14.20 -11.09 25.89
CA ALA A 536 15.50 -11.00 26.57
C ALA A 536 16.48 -10.07 25.83
N ALA A 537 16.50 -10.08 24.49
CA ALA A 537 17.36 -9.21 23.70
C ALA A 537 17.13 -7.71 23.98
N LEU A 538 15.89 -7.32 24.23
CA LEU A 538 15.54 -5.94 24.54
C LEU A 538 15.72 -5.61 26.02
N GLN A 539 15.48 -6.55 26.92
CA GLN A 539 15.66 -6.34 28.37
C GLN A 539 17.10 -6.08 28.77
N GLU A 540 18.05 -6.48 27.97
CA GLU A 540 19.49 -6.28 28.23
C GLU A 540 20.01 -4.93 27.71
N VAL A 541 19.45 -4.43 26.63
CA VAL A 541 19.86 -3.14 26.03
C VAL A 541 19.00 -1.96 26.49
N VAL A 542 17.79 -2.24 26.84
CA VAL A 542 16.85 -1.31 27.49
C VAL A 542 16.93 -1.52 28.98
N ASP A 543 16.41 -1.11 29.90
CA ASP A 543 16.50 -1.42 31.32
C ASP A 543 16.08 -2.89 31.60
N LYS A 544 16.55 -3.47 32.71
CA LYS A 544 16.30 -4.86 33.12
C LYS A 544 14.84 -5.25 33.23
N ASN A 545 13.90 -4.27 33.24
CA ASN A 545 12.47 -4.50 33.21
C ASN A 545 11.75 -3.31 32.57
N PRO A 546 11.87 -3.12 31.26
CA PRO A 546 11.28 -1.94 30.57
C PRO A 546 9.75 -1.89 30.63
N GLY A 547 9.09 -2.99 30.99
CA GLY A 547 7.63 -3.09 30.99
C GLY A 547 7.03 -3.18 29.57
N PRO A 548 5.71 -3.43 29.46
CA PRO A 548 5.05 -3.45 28.16
C PRO A 548 4.97 -2.05 27.56
N TRP A 549 5.13 -1.99 26.24
CA TRP A 549 4.91 -0.77 25.47
C TRP A 549 3.50 -0.79 24.85
N CYS A 550 2.64 0.14 25.26
CA CYS A 550 1.29 0.31 24.73
C CYS A 550 1.26 1.43 23.67
N PHE A 551 0.46 1.22 22.63
CA PHE A 551 0.26 2.21 21.58
C PHE A 551 -1.20 2.22 21.13
N LEU A 552 -1.77 3.42 20.99
CA LEU A 552 -3.12 3.66 20.48
C LEU A 552 -3.09 4.64 19.33
N GLN A 553 -3.90 4.37 18.32
CA GLN A 553 -4.11 5.23 17.17
C GLN A 553 -5.59 5.34 16.85
N LEU A 554 -6.05 6.55 16.56
CA LEU A 554 -7.35 6.82 15.97
C LEU A 554 -7.15 7.79 14.80
N SER A 555 -7.55 7.38 13.60
CA SER A 555 -7.38 8.17 12.39
C SER A 555 -8.72 8.34 11.67
N PHE A 556 -8.92 9.54 11.16
CA PHE A 556 -9.98 9.88 10.22
C PHE A 556 -9.33 10.27 8.89
N LEU A 557 -9.64 9.52 7.84
CA LEU A 557 -9.04 9.69 6.52
C LEU A 557 -10.12 10.04 5.51
N MET A 558 -9.80 10.98 4.62
CA MET A 558 -10.67 11.37 3.49
C MET A 558 -9.93 11.31 2.17
N ASN A 559 -10.65 10.97 1.10
CA ASN A 559 -10.14 10.95 -0.26
C ASN A 559 -11.25 11.23 -1.27
N PHE A 560 -11.01 12.23 -2.14
CA PHE A 560 -11.92 12.67 -3.20
C PHE A 560 -11.22 12.72 -4.55
#